data_96fb23a62349eba906fa9050ca4bb91b
#
_entry.id   96fb23a62349eba906fa9050ca4bb91b
#
_cell.length_a   1.000
_cell.length_b   1.000
_cell.length_c   1.000
_cell.angle_alpha   90.00
_cell.angle_beta   90.00
_cell.angle_gamma   90.00
#
_symmetry.space_group_name_H-M   'P 1'
#
loop_
_entity.id
_entity.type
_entity.pdbx_description
1 polymer ?
#
loop_
_entity_poly.entity_id
_entity_poly.type
_entity_poly.pdbx_seq_one_letter_code
_entity_poly.pdbx_strand_id
1 'polypeptide(L)'
;MRMAVFELFVKGRQPMETRIAAISIIVSDRASAEELNSILHTYGEYIIGRMGIPYKPKGVSVICLAVDAPMDVINGLTGEIGRLPGVSAKAAYSAKA
;
A
#
# COMPACT_ATOMS: atom_id res chain seq x y z
N MET A 1 23.77 -12.79 10.49
CA MET A 1 23.08 -13.03 10.21
C MET A 1 22.86 -13.24 9.89
N ARG A 2 23.28 -13.27 9.85
CA ARG A 2 22.82 -13.56 9.43
C ARG A 2 22.48 -14.16 9.02
N MET A 3 22.48 -14.44 8.98
CA MET A 3 21.93 -15.06 8.53
C MET A 3 21.80 -15.10 7.90
N ALA A 4 22.13 -15.39 7.88
CA ALA A 4 21.75 -15.70 7.37
C ALA A 4 21.66 -15.66 6.77
N VAL A 5 22.02 -15.74 6.65
CA VAL A 5 21.58 -15.91 6.10
C VAL A 5 21.39 -16.55 6.08
N PHE A 6 21.51 -16.77 6.28
CA PHE A 6 20.94 -17.46 6.27
C PHE A 6 20.32 -17.77 6.37
N GLU A 7 20.44 -17.89 6.43
CA GLU A 7 19.63 -18.21 6.51
C GLU A 7 19.27 -17.98 5.97
N LEU A 8 19.68 -17.79 5.82
CA LEU A 8 19.09 -17.54 5.34
C LEU A 8 19.01 -17.82 4.77
N PHE A 9 19.27 -18.04 4.54
CA PHE A 9 18.79 -18.33 4.03
C PHE A 9 18.53 -19.03 3.95
N VAL A 10 18.56 -19.25 4.12
CA VAL A 10 18.04 -19.80 4.14
C VAL A 10 17.96 -20.26 3.69
N LYS A 11 18.27 -21.10 3.72
CA LYS A 11 18.13 -21.32 3.20
C LYS A 11 18.07 -20.96 2.44
N GLY A 12 18.69 -21.11 2.46
CA GLY A 12 19.03 -20.32 1.38
C GLY A 12 18.05 -19.39 0.73
N ARG A 13 17.10 -19.07 1.36
CA ARG A 13 16.09 -18.16 0.86
C ARG A 13 16.60 -16.74 0.85
N GLN A 14 16.40 -16.05 -0.26
CA GLN A 14 16.78 -14.65 -0.38
C GLN A 14 15.76 -13.77 0.30
N PRO A 15 16.19 -12.75 1.05
CA PRO A 15 15.24 -11.74 1.53
C PRO A 15 14.69 -10.97 0.35
N MET A 16 13.42 -10.68 0.36
CA MET A 16 12.79 -9.90 -0.69
C MET A 16 13.21 -8.44 -0.58
N GLU A 17 13.56 -7.86 -1.71
CA GLU A 17 13.83 -6.43 -1.75
C GLU A 17 12.53 -5.67 -1.58
N THR A 18 12.59 -4.62 -0.80
CA THR A 18 11.43 -3.76 -0.60
C THR A 18 11.69 -2.39 -1.19
N ARG A 19 10.61 -1.69 -1.46
CA ARG A 19 10.65 -0.31 -1.96
C ARG A 19 9.75 0.55 -1.13
N ILE A 20 10.17 1.81 -1.02
CA ILE A 20 9.31 2.83 -0.44
C ILE A 20 8.41 3.35 -1.54
N ALA A 21 7.13 3.44 -1.25
CA ALA A 21 6.17 4.01 -2.20
C ALA A 21 5.19 4.89 -1.45
N ALA A 22 4.74 5.94 -2.13
CA ALA A 22 3.63 6.76 -1.67
C ALA A 22 2.44 6.42 -2.57
N ILE A 23 1.33 6.03 -1.96
CA ILE A 23 0.15 5.66 -2.72
C ILE A 23 -0.91 6.72 -2.46
N SER A 24 -1.36 7.37 -3.55
CA SER A 24 -2.41 8.37 -3.47
C SER A 24 -3.73 7.73 -3.86
N ILE A 25 -4.73 7.89 -3.01
CA ILE A 25 -6.04 7.26 -3.18
C ILE A 25 -7.09 8.36 -3.12
N ILE A 26 -8.00 8.35 -4.10
CA ILE A 26 -9.14 9.26 -4.07
C ILE A 26 -10.40 8.41 -4.06
N VAL A 27 -11.22 8.62 -3.02
CA VAL A 27 -12.47 7.88 -2.83
C VAL A 27 -13.62 8.82 -3.15
N SER A 28 -14.35 8.53 -4.23
CA SER A 28 -15.50 9.32 -4.62
C SER A 28 -16.82 8.65 -4.26
N ASP A 29 -16.78 7.37 -3.89
CA ASP A 29 -17.99 6.62 -3.52
C ASP A 29 -17.83 6.16 -2.07
N ARG A 30 -18.62 6.74 -1.18
CA ARG A 30 -18.56 6.44 0.24
C ARG A 30 -18.86 4.97 0.55
N ALA A 31 -19.62 4.33 -0.32
CA ALA A 31 -19.95 2.91 -0.12
C ALA A 31 -18.70 2.02 -0.17
N SER A 32 -17.62 2.49 -0.77
CA SER A 32 -16.37 1.74 -0.84
C SER A 32 -15.47 1.90 0.38
N ALA A 33 -15.82 2.80 1.30
CA ALA A 33 -14.92 3.12 2.41
C ALA A 33 -14.66 1.94 3.33
N GLU A 34 -15.68 1.14 3.61
CA GLU A 34 -15.52 0.02 4.52
C GLU A 34 -14.62 -1.05 3.92
N GLU A 35 -14.81 -1.36 2.66
CA GLU A 35 -13.98 -2.34 1.99
C GLU A 35 -12.54 -1.84 1.82
N LEU A 36 -12.38 -0.55 1.54
CA LEU A 36 -11.06 0.05 1.49
C LEU A 36 -10.33 -0.11 2.82
N ASN A 37 -11.01 0.21 3.92
CA ASN A 37 -10.38 0.09 5.24
C ASN A 37 -10.01 -1.37 5.55
N SER A 38 -10.80 -2.31 5.10
CA SER A 38 -10.52 -3.73 5.27
C SER A 38 -9.24 -4.13 4.50
N ILE A 39 -9.09 -3.64 3.28
CA ILE A 39 -7.88 -3.89 2.48
C ILE A 39 -6.67 -3.29 3.19
N LEU A 40 -6.77 -2.05 3.65
CA LEU A 40 -5.66 -1.40 4.33
C LEU A 40 -5.27 -2.14 5.60
N HIS A 41 -6.24 -2.69 6.30
CA HIS A 41 -5.96 -3.48 7.50
C HIS A 41 -5.17 -4.76 7.14
N THR A 42 -5.56 -5.42 6.05
CA THR A 42 -4.89 -6.63 5.60
C THR A 42 -3.42 -6.36 5.27
N TYR A 43 -3.12 -5.20 4.70
CA TYR A 43 -1.75 -4.83 4.32
C TYR A 43 -1.04 -4.01 5.40
N GLY A 44 -1.60 -3.97 6.61
CA GLY A 44 -1.12 -3.06 7.66
C GLY A 44 0.35 -3.17 7.98
N GLU A 45 0.91 -4.40 7.92
CA GLU A 45 2.33 -4.58 8.26
C GLU A 45 3.27 -3.85 7.31
N TYR A 46 2.81 -3.52 6.11
CA TYR A 46 3.62 -2.83 5.11
C TYR A 46 3.44 -1.32 5.14
N ILE A 47 2.43 -0.84 5.85
CA ILE A 47 2.09 0.59 5.86
C ILE A 47 2.87 1.27 6.98
N ILE A 48 3.75 2.22 6.62
CA ILE A 48 4.56 2.94 7.60
C ILE A 48 3.91 4.25 8.01
N GLY A 49 2.88 4.70 7.31
CA GLY A 49 2.12 5.88 7.69
C GLY A 49 0.94 6.09 6.76
N ARG A 50 -0.07 6.78 7.26
CA ARG A 50 -1.21 7.12 6.41
C ARG A 50 -1.81 8.45 6.85
N MET A 51 -2.39 9.16 5.89
CA MET A 51 -3.06 10.42 6.13
C MET A 51 -4.34 10.43 5.31
N GLY A 52 -5.44 10.85 5.92
CA GLY A 52 -6.72 10.93 5.24
C GLY A 52 -7.33 12.30 5.40
N ILE A 53 -7.84 12.85 4.31
CA ILE A 53 -8.46 14.17 4.29
C ILE A 53 -9.83 14.05 3.64
N PRO A 54 -10.92 14.12 4.43
CA PRO A 54 -12.25 14.16 3.84
C PRO A 54 -12.50 15.57 3.29
N TYR A 55 -12.99 15.66 2.07
CA TYR A 55 -13.27 16.95 1.45
C TYR A 55 -14.73 16.99 1.04
N LYS A 56 -15.57 17.50 1.94
CA LYS A 56 -17.00 17.50 1.77
C LYS A 56 -17.49 18.30 0.57
N PRO A 57 -16.89 19.47 0.23
CA PRO A 57 -17.40 20.25 -0.91
C PRO A 57 -17.44 19.49 -2.22
N LYS A 58 -16.59 18.48 -2.39
CA LYS A 58 -16.60 17.67 -3.62
C LYS A 58 -17.03 16.23 -3.36
N GLY A 59 -17.38 15.90 -2.13
CA GLY A 59 -17.83 14.56 -1.79
C GLY A 59 -16.77 13.49 -1.94
N VAL A 60 -15.48 13.85 -1.75
CA VAL A 60 -14.39 12.91 -1.92
C VAL A 60 -13.56 12.84 -0.64
N SER A 61 -12.81 11.76 -0.50
CA SER A 61 -11.76 11.65 0.52
C SER A 61 -10.45 11.40 -0.20
N VAL A 62 -9.39 12.08 0.24
CA VAL A 62 -8.04 11.90 -0.29
C VAL A 62 -7.24 11.19 0.78
N ILE A 63 -6.66 10.04 0.41
CA ILE A 63 -5.88 9.24 1.36
C ILE A 63 -4.49 9.04 0.76
N CYS A 64 -3.47 9.27 1.58
CA CYS A 64 -2.09 9.05 1.19
C CYS A 64 -1.49 8.00 2.12
N LEU A 65 -0.86 7.00 1.53
CA LEU A 65 -0.18 5.95 2.28
C LEU A 65 1.29 6.02 1.99
N ALA A 66 2.10 5.79 3.02
CA ALA A 66 3.52 5.52 2.83
C ALA A 66 3.71 4.05 3.14
N VAL A 67 4.34 3.31 2.23
CA VAL A 67 4.53 1.87 2.39
C VAL A 67 5.97 1.50 2.12
N ASP A 68 6.38 0.39 2.74
CA ASP A 68 7.66 -0.24 2.49
C ASP A 68 7.37 -1.71 2.27
N ALA A 69 7.48 -2.16 1.03
CA ALA A 69 7.02 -3.51 0.68
C ALA A 69 7.67 -3.98 -0.61
N PRO A 70 7.69 -5.31 -0.84
CA PRO A 70 8.09 -5.83 -2.15
C PRO A 70 7.18 -5.30 -3.25
N MET A 71 7.70 -5.21 -4.46
CA MET A 71 6.95 -4.64 -5.58
C MET A 71 5.64 -5.37 -5.86
N ASP A 72 5.65 -6.71 -5.75
CA ASP A 72 4.41 -7.46 -6.01
C ASP A 72 3.33 -7.17 -4.96
N VAL A 73 3.75 -6.90 -3.71
CA VAL A 73 2.81 -6.52 -2.66
C VAL A 73 2.22 -5.15 -2.96
N ILE A 74 3.06 -4.19 -3.36
CA ILE A 74 2.57 -2.85 -3.69
C ILE A 74 1.61 -2.91 -4.87
N ASN A 75 1.95 -3.68 -5.90
CA ASN A 75 1.07 -3.85 -7.06
C ASN A 75 -0.25 -4.51 -6.68
N GLY A 76 -0.19 -5.51 -5.80
CA GLY A 76 -1.41 -6.15 -5.30
C GLY A 76 -2.30 -5.18 -4.55
N LEU A 77 -1.70 -4.38 -3.68
CA LEU A 77 -2.43 -3.41 -2.88
C LEU A 77 -3.09 -2.35 -3.77
N THR A 78 -2.32 -1.73 -4.67
CA THR A 78 -2.88 -0.70 -5.55
C THR A 78 -3.95 -1.28 -6.48
N GLY A 79 -3.75 -2.53 -6.93
CA GLY A 79 -4.74 -3.20 -7.77
C GLY A 79 -6.05 -3.46 -7.05
N GLU A 80 -5.98 -3.94 -5.80
CA GLU A 80 -7.19 -4.20 -5.02
C GLU A 80 -7.94 -2.91 -4.74
N ILE A 81 -7.21 -1.85 -4.35
CA ILE A 81 -7.84 -0.56 -4.07
C ILE A 81 -8.47 0.00 -5.33
N GLY A 82 -7.76 -0.05 -6.44
CA GLY A 82 -8.23 0.55 -7.69
C GLY A 82 -9.44 -0.15 -8.29
N ARG A 83 -9.75 -1.36 -7.85
CA ARG A 83 -10.93 -2.08 -8.33
C ARG A 83 -12.20 -1.72 -7.58
N LEU A 84 -12.09 -0.99 -6.47
CA LEU A 84 -13.27 -0.59 -5.73
C LEU A 84 -14.06 0.47 -6.49
N PRO A 85 -15.39 0.42 -6.47
CA PRO A 85 -16.20 1.43 -7.16
C PRO A 85 -15.88 2.84 -6.66
N GLY A 86 -15.66 3.76 -7.61
CA GLY A 86 -15.42 5.16 -7.30
C GLY A 86 -14.11 5.44 -6.58
N VAL A 87 -13.12 4.54 -6.70
CA VAL A 87 -11.83 4.71 -6.05
C VAL A 87 -10.72 4.65 -7.09
N SER A 88 -9.80 5.60 -7.01
CA SER A 88 -8.59 5.57 -7.84
C SER A 88 -7.37 5.50 -6.94
N ALA A 89 -6.33 4.83 -7.42
CA ALA A 89 -5.09 4.68 -6.67
C ALA A 89 -3.90 4.78 -7.61
N LYS A 90 -2.88 5.51 -7.19
CA LYS A 90 -1.63 5.66 -7.95
C LYS A 90 -0.47 5.58 -6.99
N ALA A 91 0.59 4.92 -7.40
CA ALA A 91 1.79 4.78 -6.58
C ALA A 91 2.95 5.54 -7.20
N ALA A 92 3.68 6.24 -6.36
CA ALA A 92 4.96 6.85 -6.71
C ALA A 92 6.04 6.13 -5.92
N TYR A 93 7.09 5.72 -6.59
CA TYR A 93 8.15 4.91 -5.98
C TYR A 93 9.39 5.72 -5.73
N SER A 94 10.14 5.31 -4.70
CA SER A 94 11.45 5.91 -4.47
C SER A 94 12.36 5.59 -5.66
N ALA A 95 13.34 6.45 -5.89
CA ALA A 95 14.30 6.27 -6.99
C ALA A 95 15.18 5.05 -6.76
N LYS A 96 15.34 4.61 -5.52
CA LYS A 96 16.05 3.37 -5.20
C LYS A 96 15.26 2.54 -4.23
N ALA A 97 15.56 1.26 -4.23
CA ALA A 97 14.94 0.31 -3.32
C ALA A 97 15.28 0.60 -1.87
#